data_c90c7a78bfaf11d06939b58d5d0fa51d
#
_entry.id   c90c7a78bfaf11d06939b58d5d0fa51d
#
_cell.length_a   1.000
_cell.length_b   1.000
_cell.length_c   1.000
_cell.angle_alpha   90.00
_cell.angle_beta   90.00
_cell.angle_gamma   90.00
#
_symmetry.space_group_name_H-M   'P 1'
#
loop_
_entity.id
_entity.type
_entity.pdbx_description
1 polymer ?
#
loop_
_entity_poly.entity_id
_entity_poly.type
_entity_poly.pdbx_seq_one_letter_code
_entity_poly.pdbx_strand_id
1 'polypeptide(L)'
;TSENNILLAFRNIKNNKGSMTKGTDGKTITQYKGWSEEQFVKYFQCKFANYHPKSVRRTEIPKVGQPDKMRPLGIPCMDDRIIQQCIIQVLEPICEARFHAHSYGFRPNRSASHAIARAQSLMNVSKLHYVVDVDIKGFFDNVNHGKLLKQMWTMGIRDKSLICIIGKILKSEIEGIGRPDKGTPQGGIISPLLSNIVLNELDWWLSDQWETKSTRYPYTHSHKYEALKKSNLKEFFFVRYADDFKILCRDYKTAKKIFIAVK
;
A
#
# COMPACT_ATOMS: atom_id res chain seq x y z
N THR A 1 1.85 19.51 10.91
CA THR A 1 1.36 18.91 12.17
C THR A 1 0.32 19.81 12.84
N SER A 2 -0.86 19.90 12.22
CA SER A 2 -1.99 20.62 12.81
C SER A 2 -2.54 19.86 14.02
N GLU A 3 -3.11 20.59 14.97
CA GLU A 3 -3.80 20.06 16.14
C GLU A 3 -4.88 19.04 15.75
N ASN A 4 -5.77 19.43 14.85
CA ASN A 4 -6.86 18.57 14.37
C ASN A 4 -6.37 17.23 13.80
N ASN A 5 -5.25 17.24 13.06
CA ASN A 5 -4.69 16.01 12.51
C ASN A 5 -4.15 15.08 13.62
N ILE A 6 -3.52 15.63 14.64
CA ILE A 6 -3.00 14.87 15.78
C ILE A 6 -4.15 14.26 16.60
N LEU A 7 -5.17 15.05 16.91
CA LEU A 7 -6.34 14.59 17.67
C LEU A 7 -7.14 13.53 16.90
N LEU A 8 -7.30 13.70 15.58
CA LEU A 8 -7.96 12.70 14.73
C LEU A 8 -7.15 11.39 14.69
N ALA A 9 -5.83 11.47 14.60
CA ALA A 9 -4.97 10.27 14.65
C ALA A 9 -5.11 9.53 15.98
N PHE A 10 -5.17 10.24 17.10
CA PHE A 10 -5.41 9.64 18.39
C PHE A 10 -6.75 8.91 18.46
N ARG A 11 -7.84 9.54 17.97
CA ARG A 11 -9.18 8.91 17.92
C ARG A 11 -9.18 7.62 17.11
N ASN A 12 -8.55 7.64 15.95
CA ASN A 12 -8.46 6.47 15.07
C ASN A 12 -7.67 5.33 15.72
N ILE A 13 -6.53 5.64 16.34
CA ILE A 13 -5.71 4.62 17.03
C ILE A 13 -6.40 4.09 18.28
N LYS A 14 -7.04 4.96 19.08
CA LYS A 14 -7.75 4.57 20.30
C LYS A 14 -8.84 3.54 20.03
N ASN A 15 -9.55 3.68 18.94
CA ASN A 15 -10.66 2.79 18.55
C ASN A 15 -10.17 1.50 17.85
N ASN A 16 -8.89 1.39 17.52
CA ASN A 16 -8.34 0.21 16.88
C ASN A 16 -8.17 -0.94 17.89
N LYS A 17 -8.50 -2.18 17.48
CA LYS A 17 -8.29 -3.40 18.29
C LYS A 17 -6.86 -3.55 18.81
N GLY A 18 -5.86 -3.07 18.05
CA GLY A 18 -4.46 -3.08 18.45
C GLY A 18 -4.04 -2.01 19.46
N SER A 19 -4.94 -1.11 19.89
CA SER A 19 -4.61 0.01 20.80
C SER A 19 -4.02 -0.42 22.14
N MET A 20 -4.36 -1.62 22.61
CA MET A 20 -3.86 -2.21 23.84
C MET A 20 -2.63 -3.12 23.63
N THR A 21 -2.16 -3.26 22.40
CA THR A 21 -0.98 -4.08 22.11
C THR A 21 0.30 -3.25 22.35
N LYS A 22 1.16 -3.74 23.24
CA LYS A 22 2.41 -3.08 23.64
C LYS A 22 3.45 -3.13 22.53
N GLY A 23 4.18 -2.03 22.32
CA GLY A 23 5.44 -2.01 21.57
C GLY A 23 6.63 -2.51 22.40
N THR A 24 7.85 -2.22 21.94
CA THR A 24 9.09 -2.53 22.68
C THR A 24 9.22 -1.75 23.99
N ASP A 25 8.58 -0.57 24.06
CA ASP A 25 8.57 0.27 25.28
C ASP A 25 7.53 -0.15 26.33
N GLY A 26 6.80 -1.24 26.07
CA GLY A 26 5.78 -1.76 26.99
C GLY A 26 4.51 -0.90 27.11
N LYS A 27 4.41 0.21 26.37
CA LYS A 27 3.32 1.18 26.47
C LYS A 27 2.15 0.86 25.55
N THR A 28 0.96 1.28 25.95
CA THR A 28 -0.29 1.16 25.18
C THR A 28 -0.94 2.53 25.06
N ILE A 29 -2.11 2.62 24.44
CA ILE A 29 -2.87 3.87 24.32
C ILE A 29 -3.21 4.50 25.69
N THR A 30 -3.26 3.69 26.72
CA THR A 30 -3.57 4.15 28.10
C THR A 30 -2.52 5.08 28.71
N GLN A 31 -1.29 5.12 28.15
CA GLN A 31 -0.25 6.06 28.60
C GLN A 31 -0.68 7.53 28.52
N TYR A 32 -1.64 7.86 27.65
CA TYR A 32 -2.15 9.22 27.48
C TYR A 32 -3.42 9.48 28.30
N LYS A 33 -3.84 8.54 29.16
CA LYS A 33 -4.99 8.73 30.04
C LYS A 33 -4.72 9.89 31.01
N GLY A 34 -5.64 10.86 31.04
CA GLY A 34 -5.54 12.05 31.92
C GLY A 34 -4.74 13.22 31.31
N TRP A 35 -4.20 13.07 30.09
CA TRP A 35 -3.58 14.21 29.40
C TRP A 35 -4.66 15.17 28.87
N SER A 36 -4.40 16.49 28.97
CA SER A 36 -5.20 17.46 28.24
C SER A 36 -4.92 17.40 26.74
N GLU A 37 -5.86 17.88 25.92
CA GLU A 37 -5.66 17.93 24.45
C GLU A 37 -4.42 18.78 24.11
N GLU A 38 -4.23 19.92 24.79
CA GLU A 38 -3.08 20.78 24.58
C GLU A 38 -1.73 20.09 24.89
N GLN A 39 -1.64 19.39 26.03
CA GLN A 39 -0.45 18.61 26.40
C GLN A 39 -0.16 17.54 25.34
N PHE A 40 -1.17 16.84 24.89
CA PHE A 40 -1.06 15.79 23.88
C PHE A 40 -0.57 16.35 22.54
N VAL A 41 -1.19 17.43 22.06
CA VAL A 41 -0.82 18.08 20.80
C VAL A 41 0.62 18.59 20.85
N LYS A 42 0.98 19.33 21.89
CA LYS A 42 2.34 19.87 22.07
C LYS A 42 3.40 18.74 22.09
N TYR A 43 3.10 17.63 22.77
CA TYR A 43 3.99 16.47 22.81
C TYR A 43 4.26 15.92 21.41
N PHE A 44 3.22 15.70 20.60
CA PHE A 44 3.39 15.16 19.24
C PHE A 44 4.00 16.19 18.28
N GLN A 45 3.73 17.47 18.41
CA GLN A 45 4.42 18.52 17.64
C GLN A 45 5.92 18.50 17.90
N CYS A 46 6.35 18.41 19.16
CA CYS A 46 7.76 18.25 19.51
C CYS A 46 8.36 16.96 18.96
N LYS A 47 7.60 15.85 19.00
CA LYS A 47 8.04 14.57 18.42
C LYS A 47 8.25 14.66 16.91
N PHE A 48 7.38 15.32 16.17
CA PHE A 48 7.52 15.53 14.73
C PHE A 48 8.75 16.39 14.40
N ALA A 49 9.01 17.44 15.17
CA ALA A 49 10.16 18.31 14.94
C ALA A 49 11.50 17.56 14.99
N ASN A 50 11.61 16.59 15.89
CA ASN A 50 12.81 15.76 16.06
C ASN A 50 12.44 14.26 16.11
N TYR A 51 11.88 13.75 15.01
CA TYR A 51 11.38 12.39 14.98
C TYR A 51 12.51 11.36 14.92
N HIS A 52 12.48 10.45 15.88
CA HIS A 52 13.30 9.24 15.93
C HIS A 52 12.39 8.07 16.29
N PRO A 53 12.14 7.14 15.37
CA PRO A 53 11.32 5.97 15.64
C PRO A 53 11.98 5.08 16.70
N LYS A 54 11.18 4.49 17.56
CA LYS A 54 11.63 3.43 18.45
C LYS A 54 11.75 2.12 17.68
N SER A 55 12.40 1.14 18.29
CA SER A 55 12.47 -0.21 17.72
C SER A 55 11.07 -0.83 17.61
N VAL A 56 10.89 -1.64 16.59
CA VAL A 56 9.66 -2.35 16.31
C VAL A 56 9.72 -3.72 16.97
N ARG A 57 8.76 -4.04 17.83
CA ARG A 57 8.66 -5.37 18.45
C ARG A 57 8.26 -6.40 17.41
N ARG A 58 9.02 -7.47 17.29
CA ARG A 58 8.69 -8.58 16.40
C ARG A 58 7.87 -9.64 17.14
N THR A 59 6.80 -10.12 16.51
CA THR A 59 6.03 -11.28 16.95
C THR A 59 5.66 -12.12 15.73
N GLU A 60 5.39 -13.39 15.95
CA GLU A 60 4.99 -14.30 14.88
C GLU A 60 3.53 -14.70 15.10
N ILE A 61 2.74 -14.66 14.03
CA ILE A 61 1.35 -15.09 14.04
C ILE A 61 1.14 -16.20 13.00
N PRO A 62 0.30 -17.22 13.31
CA PRO A 62 -0.01 -18.27 12.34
C PRO A 62 -0.69 -17.68 11.08
N LYS A 63 -0.35 -18.21 9.91
CA LYS A 63 -1.09 -17.87 8.68
C LYS A 63 -2.48 -18.49 8.72
N VAL A 64 -3.47 -17.73 8.28
CA VAL A 64 -4.84 -18.23 8.16
C VAL A 64 -4.87 -19.42 7.19
N GLY A 65 -5.40 -20.56 7.63
CA GLY A 65 -5.49 -21.81 6.84
C GLY A 65 -4.17 -22.60 6.74
N GLN A 66 -3.07 -22.14 7.35
CA GLN A 66 -1.78 -22.84 7.39
C GLN A 66 -1.10 -22.63 8.75
N PRO A 67 -1.58 -23.28 9.81
CA PRO A 67 -1.13 -23.02 11.18
C PRO A 67 0.37 -23.34 11.40
N ASP A 68 0.95 -24.21 10.60
CA ASP A 68 2.39 -24.55 10.66
C ASP A 68 3.29 -23.48 10.04
N LYS A 69 2.71 -22.49 9.34
CA LYS A 69 3.46 -21.37 8.75
C LYS A 69 3.23 -20.10 9.52
N MET A 70 4.30 -19.54 10.05
CA MET A 70 4.27 -18.28 10.78
C MET A 70 4.45 -17.08 9.86
N ARG A 71 3.80 -15.98 10.20
CA ARG A 71 3.96 -14.67 9.56
C ARG A 71 4.58 -13.71 10.58
N PRO A 72 5.74 -13.11 10.30
CA PRO A 72 6.31 -12.10 11.18
C PRO A 72 5.46 -10.84 11.15
N LEU A 73 5.13 -10.31 12.31
CA LEU A 73 4.40 -9.07 12.49
C LEU A 73 5.26 -8.08 13.28
N GLY A 74 5.49 -6.91 12.74
CA GLY A 74 6.16 -5.81 13.42
C GLY A 74 5.15 -4.91 14.13
N ILE A 75 5.34 -4.70 15.42
CA ILE A 75 4.46 -3.89 16.27
C ILE A 75 5.23 -2.64 16.69
N PRO A 76 5.00 -1.46 16.04
CA PRO A 76 5.60 -0.20 16.44
C PRO A 76 5.12 0.25 17.82
N CYS A 77 5.90 1.09 18.50
CA CYS A 77 5.49 1.74 19.74
C CYS A 77 4.29 2.67 19.51
N MET A 78 3.56 2.99 20.57
CA MET A 78 2.32 3.74 20.45
C MET A 78 2.55 5.15 19.88
N ASP A 79 3.61 5.85 20.28
CA ASP A 79 3.99 7.14 19.70
C ASP A 79 4.16 7.05 18.19
N ASP A 80 4.87 6.01 17.71
CA ASP A 80 5.13 5.82 16.29
C ASP A 80 3.85 5.49 15.50
N ARG A 81 2.92 4.76 16.11
CA ARG A 81 1.62 4.48 15.48
C ARG A 81 0.81 5.74 15.28
N ILE A 82 0.79 6.66 16.26
CA ILE A 82 0.08 7.94 16.15
C ILE A 82 0.73 8.81 15.08
N ILE A 83 2.06 8.87 15.03
CA ILE A 83 2.80 9.59 13.99
C ILE A 83 2.51 9.02 12.60
N GLN A 84 2.56 7.69 12.44
CA GLN A 84 2.20 7.03 11.19
C GLN A 84 0.75 7.34 10.77
N GLN A 85 -0.17 7.34 11.73
CA GLN A 85 -1.57 7.67 11.47
C GLN A 85 -1.74 9.13 11.03
N CYS A 86 -1.05 10.08 11.64
CA CYS A 86 -1.03 11.48 11.21
C CYS A 86 -0.55 11.63 9.76
N ILE A 87 0.48 10.86 9.38
CA ILE A 87 1.04 10.86 8.02
C ILE A 87 0.03 10.28 7.02
N ILE A 88 -0.60 9.15 7.35
CA ILE A 88 -1.60 8.52 6.49
C ILE A 88 -2.75 9.49 6.17
N GLN A 89 -3.31 10.16 7.17
CA GLN A 89 -4.42 11.09 7.00
C GLN A 89 -4.15 12.20 5.98
N VAL A 90 -2.88 12.56 5.81
CA VAL A 90 -2.45 13.57 4.83
C VAL A 90 -2.11 12.92 3.48
N LEU A 91 -1.43 11.78 3.49
CA LEU A 91 -0.94 11.15 2.26
C LEU A 91 -2.00 10.36 1.52
N GLU A 92 -2.90 9.70 2.24
CA GLU A 92 -3.91 8.81 1.63
C GLU A 92 -4.73 9.51 0.54
N PRO A 93 -5.34 10.70 0.77
CA PRO A 93 -6.11 11.37 -0.29
C PRO A 93 -5.24 11.80 -1.49
N ILE A 94 -3.98 12.15 -1.26
CA ILE A 94 -3.04 12.50 -2.33
C ILE A 94 -2.71 11.27 -3.19
N CYS A 95 -2.45 10.13 -2.53
CA CYS A 95 -2.14 8.87 -3.19
C CYS A 95 -3.36 8.29 -3.90
N GLU A 96 -4.55 8.33 -3.28
CA GLU A 96 -5.80 7.85 -3.86
C GLU A 96 -6.11 8.53 -5.21
N ALA A 97 -5.82 9.83 -5.36
CA ALA A 97 -5.97 10.53 -6.61
C ALA A 97 -5.02 10.04 -7.73
N ARG A 98 -3.99 9.27 -7.39
CA ARG A 98 -2.96 8.76 -8.31
C ARG A 98 -3.01 7.26 -8.53
N PHE A 99 -3.66 6.53 -7.63
CA PHE A 99 -3.75 5.07 -7.73
C PHE A 99 -4.65 4.63 -8.88
N HIS A 100 -4.21 3.58 -9.55
CA HIS A 100 -4.98 3.00 -10.65
C HIS A 100 -6.35 2.48 -10.18
N ALA A 101 -7.37 2.59 -11.06
CA ALA A 101 -8.75 2.23 -10.74
C ALA A 101 -8.92 0.74 -10.39
N HIS A 102 -8.07 -0.14 -10.91
CA HIS A 102 -8.16 -1.59 -10.73
C HIS A 102 -7.25 -2.17 -9.65
N SER A 103 -6.76 -1.32 -8.77
CA SER A 103 -6.13 -1.67 -7.49
C SER A 103 -7.14 -1.54 -6.36
N TYR A 104 -7.34 -2.60 -5.57
CA TYR A 104 -8.44 -2.69 -4.59
C TYR A 104 -7.98 -2.90 -3.14
N GLY A 105 -6.83 -3.55 -2.91
CA GLY A 105 -6.35 -3.85 -1.57
C GLY A 105 -5.88 -2.63 -0.78
N PHE A 106 -6.18 -2.59 0.50
CA PHE A 106 -5.73 -1.54 1.44
C PHE A 106 -6.13 -0.10 1.04
N ARG A 107 -7.25 0.06 0.37
CA ARG A 107 -7.75 1.37 -0.07
C ARG A 107 -9.11 1.67 0.54
N PRO A 108 -9.40 2.95 0.88
CA PRO A 108 -10.71 3.33 1.39
C PRO A 108 -11.79 3.06 0.35
N ASN A 109 -12.96 2.64 0.82
CA ASN A 109 -14.15 2.33 0.00
C ASN A 109 -13.93 1.26 -1.08
N ARG A 110 -12.89 0.43 -0.95
CA ARG A 110 -12.61 -0.71 -1.82
C ARG A 110 -12.48 -2.00 -1.01
N SER A 111 -12.82 -3.12 -1.63
CA SER A 111 -12.86 -4.40 -0.95
C SER A 111 -12.48 -5.55 -1.89
N ALA A 112 -12.25 -6.72 -1.33
CA ALA A 112 -12.06 -7.96 -2.10
C ALA A 112 -13.28 -8.26 -2.98
N SER A 113 -14.49 -7.97 -2.50
CA SER A 113 -15.73 -8.16 -3.29
C SER A 113 -15.74 -7.32 -4.57
N HIS A 114 -15.23 -6.08 -4.52
CA HIS A 114 -15.11 -5.24 -5.72
C HIS A 114 -14.09 -5.82 -6.72
N ALA A 115 -12.96 -6.33 -6.24
CA ALA A 115 -11.97 -7.00 -7.08
C ALA A 115 -12.54 -8.26 -7.75
N ILE A 116 -13.27 -9.09 -6.99
CA ILE A 116 -13.94 -10.30 -7.48
C ILE A 116 -15.00 -9.93 -8.53
N ALA A 117 -15.86 -8.95 -8.26
CA ALA A 117 -16.87 -8.49 -9.19
C ALA A 117 -16.27 -8.01 -10.51
N ARG A 118 -15.14 -7.27 -10.45
CA ARG A 118 -14.41 -6.86 -11.66
C ARG A 118 -13.86 -8.07 -12.42
N ALA A 119 -13.24 -9.02 -11.74
CA ALA A 119 -12.73 -10.24 -12.37
C ALA A 119 -13.86 -11.06 -13.04
N GLN A 120 -14.99 -11.23 -12.35
CA GLN A 120 -16.16 -11.90 -12.89
C GLN A 120 -16.73 -11.19 -14.13
N SER A 121 -16.82 -9.86 -14.10
CA SER A 121 -17.25 -9.07 -15.26
C SER A 121 -16.32 -9.28 -16.46
N LEU A 122 -15.00 -9.26 -16.25
CA LEU A 122 -14.02 -9.50 -17.30
C LEU A 122 -14.11 -10.91 -17.89
N MET A 123 -14.36 -11.94 -17.08
CA MET A 123 -14.55 -13.31 -17.52
C MET A 123 -15.88 -13.53 -18.23
N ASN A 124 -16.98 -13.09 -17.62
CA ASN A 124 -18.32 -13.46 -18.07
C ASN A 124 -18.82 -12.53 -19.19
N VAL A 125 -18.57 -11.23 -19.10
CA VAL A 125 -19.03 -10.25 -20.10
C VAL A 125 -17.98 -10.05 -21.18
N SER A 126 -16.72 -9.78 -20.81
CA SER A 126 -15.66 -9.51 -21.78
C SER A 126 -15.04 -10.80 -22.37
N LYS A 127 -15.41 -11.99 -21.86
CA LYS A 127 -14.94 -13.31 -22.34
C LYS A 127 -13.41 -13.47 -22.30
N LEU A 128 -12.77 -12.94 -21.26
CA LEU A 128 -11.33 -13.09 -21.02
C LEU A 128 -11.08 -14.29 -20.11
N HIS A 129 -10.87 -15.47 -20.71
CA HIS A 129 -10.86 -16.74 -19.98
C HIS A 129 -9.46 -17.24 -19.62
N TYR A 130 -8.39 -16.61 -20.13
CA TYR A 130 -7.02 -16.97 -19.80
C TYR A 130 -6.50 -16.04 -18.70
N VAL A 131 -6.15 -16.60 -17.56
CA VAL A 131 -5.73 -15.84 -16.38
C VAL A 131 -4.26 -16.12 -16.11
N VAL A 132 -3.46 -15.05 -16.01
CA VAL A 132 -2.12 -15.10 -15.44
C VAL A 132 -2.25 -14.70 -13.98
N ASP A 133 -1.93 -15.64 -13.11
CA ASP A 133 -1.92 -15.46 -11.66
C ASP A 133 -0.52 -15.09 -11.21
N VAL A 134 -0.36 -13.94 -10.53
CA VAL A 134 0.92 -13.42 -10.10
C VAL A 134 0.85 -13.13 -8.60
N ASP A 135 1.73 -13.78 -7.85
CA ASP A 135 1.97 -13.53 -6.43
C ASP A 135 3.43 -13.08 -6.24
N ILE A 136 3.65 -11.96 -5.57
CA ILE A 136 4.99 -11.42 -5.35
C ILE A 136 5.55 -11.99 -4.04
N LYS A 137 6.46 -12.95 -4.17
CA LYS A 137 7.08 -13.60 -3.01
C LYS A 137 7.74 -12.61 -2.06
N GLY A 138 7.25 -12.58 -0.83
CA GLY A 138 7.83 -11.76 0.23
C GLY A 138 7.83 -10.26 -0.10
N PHE A 139 6.77 -9.77 -0.73
CA PHE A 139 6.68 -8.39 -1.24
C PHE A 139 7.06 -7.36 -0.17
N PHE A 140 6.42 -7.40 0.99
CA PHE A 140 6.66 -6.43 2.08
C PHE A 140 8.11 -6.44 2.58
N ASP A 141 8.76 -7.60 2.57
CA ASP A 141 10.14 -7.75 3.04
C ASP A 141 11.18 -7.31 2.01
N ASN A 142 10.78 -7.11 0.75
CA ASN A 142 11.67 -6.80 -0.35
C ASN A 142 11.50 -5.38 -0.95
N VAL A 143 10.66 -4.54 -0.39
CA VAL A 143 10.48 -3.14 -0.84
C VAL A 143 11.79 -2.37 -0.72
N ASN A 144 12.31 -1.87 -1.83
CA ASN A 144 13.51 -1.02 -1.83
C ASN A 144 13.15 0.38 -1.34
N HIS A 145 13.77 0.80 -0.23
CA HIS A 145 13.51 2.10 0.41
C HIS A 145 13.79 3.28 -0.52
N GLY A 146 14.92 3.26 -1.22
CA GLY A 146 15.31 4.34 -2.13
C GLY A 146 14.35 4.47 -3.32
N LYS A 147 13.92 3.34 -3.90
CA LYS A 147 12.93 3.32 -4.98
C LYS A 147 11.59 3.88 -4.50
N LEU A 148 11.08 3.42 -3.36
CA LEU A 148 9.83 3.90 -2.78
C LEU A 148 9.84 5.42 -2.56
N LEU A 149 10.90 5.97 -1.96
CA LEU A 149 10.99 7.42 -1.72
C LEU A 149 11.06 8.23 -3.03
N LYS A 150 11.70 7.69 -4.08
CA LYS A 150 11.68 8.30 -5.42
C LYS A 150 10.29 8.24 -6.05
N GLN A 151 9.58 7.14 -5.91
CA GLN A 151 8.20 7.01 -6.37
C GLN A 151 7.26 8.00 -5.70
N MET A 152 7.39 8.19 -4.38
CA MET A 152 6.65 9.23 -3.65
C MET A 152 6.93 10.63 -4.22
N TRP A 153 8.19 10.93 -4.49
CA TRP A 153 8.59 12.21 -5.08
C TRP A 153 7.96 12.44 -6.47
N THR A 154 7.98 11.42 -7.32
CA THR A 154 7.35 11.47 -8.66
C THR A 154 5.83 11.59 -8.59
N MET A 155 5.20 11.03 -7.58
CA MET A 155 3.77 11.19 -7.32
C MET A 155 3.39 12.60 -6.86
N GLY A 156 4.37 13.48 -6.60
CA GLY A 156 4.15 14.87 -6.18
C GLY A 156 4.29 15.10 -4.68
N ILE A 157 4.66 14.09 -3.89
CA ILE A 157 4.96 14.22 -2.46
C ILE A 157 6.39 14.75 -2.33
N ARG A 158 6.56 16.08 -2.32
CA ARG A 158 7.87 16.75 -2.41
C ARG A 158 8.32 17.44 -1.12
N ASP A 159 7.62 17.20 -0.01
CA ASP A 159 8.07 17.66 1.31
C ASP A 159 9.25 16.81 1.78
N LYS A 160 10.43 17.42 1.83
CA LYS A 160 11.69 16.76 2.22
C LYS A 160 11.64 16.28 3.67
N SER A 161 11.00 17.03 4.56
CA SER A 161 10.87 16.66 5.98
C SER A 161 10.01 15.42 6.14
N LEU A 162 8.89 15.35 5.43
CA LEU A 162 8.01 14.19 5.41
C LEU A 162 8.71 12.95 4.82
N ILE A 163 9.39 13.10 3.69
CA ILE A 163 10.18 12.02 3.06
C ILE A 163 11.27 11.51 4.02
N CYS A 164 11.94 12.42 4.74
CA CYS A 164 12.93 12.05 5.76
C CYS A 164 12.29 11.24 6.91
N ILE A 165 11.13 11.66 7.41
CA ILE A 165 10.39 10.93 8.46
C ILE A 165 10.01 9.53 7.98
N ILE A 166 9.49 9.40 6.76
CA ILE A 166 9.15 8.09 6.19
C ILE A 166 10.41 7.23 6.04
N GLY A 167 11.52 7.80 5.58
CA GLY A 167 12.81 7.11 5.51
C GLY A 167 13.29 6.60 6.88
N LYS A 168 13.07 7.36 7.95
CA LYS A 168 13.36 6.92 9.32
C LYS A 168 12.43 5.79 9.76
N ILE A 169 11.12 5.86 9.43
CA ILE A 169 10.16 4.79 9.72
C ILE A 169 10.57 3.47 9.04
N LEU A 170 10.94 3.53 7.76
CA LEU A 170 11.38 2.37 6.99
C LEU A 170 12.65 1.72 7.57
N LYS A 171 13.53 2.53 8.15
CA LYS A 171 14.80 2.09 8.77
C LYS A 171 14.69 1.90 10.29
N SER A 172 13.47 1.86 10.84
CA SER A 172 13.28 1.56 12.27
C SER A 172 13.89 0.21 12.59
N GLU A 173 14.63 0.16 13.67
CA GLU A 173 15.25 -1.07 14.17
C GLU A 173 14.16 -2.10 14.49
N ILE A 174 14.39 -3.36 14.09
CA ILE A 174 13.50 -4.48 14.40
C ILE A 174 14.16 -5.30 15.52
N GLU A 175 13.42 -5.52 16.59
CA GLU A 175 13.90 -6.28 17.75
C GLU A 175 14.44 -7.65 17.31
N GLY A 176 15.67 -7.96 17.71
CA GLY A 176 16.36 -9.21 17.38
C GLY A 176 16.91 -9.32 15.95
N ILE A 177 16.72 -8.28 15.09
CA ILE A 177 17.19 -8.30 13.70
C ILE A 177 18.12 -7.11 13.40
N GLY A 178 17.86 -5.94 14.03
CA GLY A 178 18.56 -4.71 13.72
C GLY A 178 17.87 -3.85 12.69
N ARG A 179 18.63 -2.97 12.02
CA ARG A 179 18.09 -2.03 11.00
C ARG A 179 17.94 -2.71 9.66
N PRO A 180 16.74 -2.69 9.06
CA PRO A 180 16.51 -3.28 7.75
C PRO A 180 17.04 -2.37 6.63
N ASP A 181 17.68 -2.96 5.61
CA ASP A 181 18.10 -2.26 4.39
C ASP A 181 16.98 -2.14 3.36
N LYS A 182 15.96 -2.98 3.47
CA LYS A 182 14.78 -3.07 2.61
C LYS A 182 13.57 -3.55 3.38
N GLY A 183 12.41 -3.46 2.76
CA GLY A 183 11.14 -3.92 3.32
C GLY A 183 10.38 -2.83 4.06
N THR A 184 9.10 -3.12 4.29
CA THR A 184 8.23 -2.31 5.15
C THR A 184 7.80 -3.18 6.33
N PRO A 185 7.80 -2.67 7.58
CA PRO A 185 7.41 -3.47 8.72
C PRO A 185 5.98 -4.03 8.55
N GLN A 186 5.84 -5.35 8.42
CA GLN A 186 4.52 -5.99 8.39
C GLN A 186 3.81 -5.71 9.72
N GLY A 187 2.70 -4.95 9.68
CA GLY A 187 1.97 -4.49 10.87
C GLY A 187 2.19 -3.01 11.21
N GLY A 188 3.10 -2.33 10.54
CA GLY A 188 3.15 -0.87 10.55
C GLY A 188 1.89 -0.28 9.90
N ILE A 189 1.31 0.75 10.53
CA ILE A 189 0.05 1.37 10.08
C ILE A 189 0.19 1.95 8.67
N ILE A 190 1.35 2.54 8.36
CA ILE A 190 1.63 3.16 7.05
C ILE A 190 1.99 2.13 5.96
N SER A 191 2.39 0.91 6.33
CA SER A 191 2.94 -0.06 5.38
C SER A 191 1.99 -0.42 4.23
N PRO A 192 0.65 -0.56 4.42
CA PRO A 192 -0.29 -0.80 3.33
C PRO A 192 -0.32 0.32 2.29
N LEU A 193 -0.27 1.58 2.72
CA LEU A 193 -0.22 2.73 1.82
C LEU A 193 1.08 2.76 1.01
N LEU A 194 2.23 2.56 1.68
CA LEU A 194 3.54 2.51 1.03
C LEU A 194 3.63 1.36 0.01
N SER A 195 3.04 0.23 0.32
CA SER A 195 2.87 -0.93 -0.54
C SER A 195 2.16 -0.58 -1.85
N ASN A 196 1.02 0.11 -1.74
CA ASN A 196 0.27 0.57 -2.91
C ASN A 196 1.04 1.61 -3.74
N ILE A 197 1.83 2.47 -3.12
CA ILE A 197 2.71 3.42 -3.83
C ILE A 197 3.73 2.67 -4.70
N VAL A 198 4.37 1.63 -4.15
CA VAL A 198 5.36 0.82 -4.89
C VAL A 198 4.72 0.13 -6.10
N LEU A 199 3.55 -0.46 -5.91
CA LEU A 199 2.89 -1.25 -6.95
C LEU A 199 2.16 -0.39 -7.99
N ASN A 200 1.90 0.88 -7.70
CA ASN A 200 1.20 1.77 -8.61
C ASN A 200 1.92 1.97 -9.97
N GLU A 201 3.26 1.94 -10.00
CA GLU A 201 4.00 1.96 -11.27
C GLU A 201 3.69 0.73 -12.12
N LEU A 202 3.62 -0.45 -11.51
CA LEU A 202 3.27 -1.69 -12.22
C LEU A 202 1.81 -1.64 -12.70
N ASP A 203 0.89 -1.12 -11.88
CA ASP A 203 -0.51 -0.96 -12.26
C ASP A 203 -0.65 -0.11 -13.53
N TRP A 204 -0.02 1.06 -13.56
CA TRP A 204 -0.05 1.95 -14.71
C TRP A 204 0.69 1.36 -15.91
N TRP A 205 1.84 0.72 -15.70
CA TRP A 205 2.56 0.05 -16.78
C TRP A 205 1.72 -1.05 -17.44
N LEU A 206 1.04 -1.89 -16.66
CA LEU A 206 0.13 -2.90 -17.19
C LEU A 206 -1.03 -2.26 -17.98
N SER A 207 -1.64 -1.24 -17.41
CA SER A 207 -2.78 -0.56 -18.05
C SER A 207 -2.37 0.12 -19.37
N ASP A 208 -1.18 0.72 -19.42
CA ASP A 208 -0.66 1.42 -20.61
C ASP A 208 -0.33 0.47 -21.78
N GLN A 209 -0.24 -0.83 -21.53
CA GLN A 209 -0.08 -1.79 -22.63
C GLN A 209 -1.39 -2.00 -23.43
N TRP A 210 -2.55 -1.72 -22.82
CA TRP A 210 -3.85 -1.90 -23.46
C TRP A 210 -4.89 -0.86 -23.02
N GLU A 211 -5.35 -0.89 -21.79
CA GLU A 211 -6.56 -0.17 -21.34
C GLU A 211 -6.43 1.35 -21.45
N THR A 212 -5.31 1.91 -21.01
CA THR A 212 -5.03 3.35 -21.04
C THR A 212 -4.21 3.79 -22.25
N LYS A 213 -3.80 2.83 -23.10
CA LYS A 213 -3.01 3.14 -24.30
C LYS A 213 -3.65 4.25 -25.10
N SER A 214 -2.88 5.30 -25.41
CA SER A 214 -3.32 6.38 -26.27
C SER A 214 -3.49 5.90 -27.72
N THR A 215 -4.54 6.35 -28.37
CA THR A 215 -4.77 6.14 -29.80
C THR A 215 -4.38 7.40 -30.59
N ARG A 216 -4.10 7.25 -31.88
CA ARG A 216 -3.72 8.38 -32.74
C ARG A 216 -4.79 9.49 -32.77
N TYR A 217 -6.06 9.12 -32.65
CA TYR A 217 -7.18 10.04 -32.60
C TYR A 217 -7.92 9.90 -31.27
N PRO A 218 -8.54 10.98 -30.74
CA PRO A 218 -9.36 10.91 -29.52
C PRO A 218 -10.69 10.22 -29.84
N TYR A 219 -10.77 8.93 -29.61
CA TYR A 219 -12.01 8.16 -29.77
C TYR A 219 -12.85 8.17 -28.48
N THR A 220 -14.16 7.99 -28.62
CA THR A 220 -15.02 7.58 -27.49
C THR A 220 -14.57 6.21 -26.97
N HIS A 221 -14.96 5.87 -25.74
CA HIS A 221 -14.48 4.67 -25.06
C HIS A 221 -14.67 3.37 -25.89
N SER A 222 -15.84 3.17 -26.51
CA SER A 222 -16.13 2.00 -27.36
C SER A 222 -15.28 1.96 -28.62
N HIS A 223 -15.24 3.06 -29.35
CA HIS A 223 -14.46 3.16 -30.59
C HIS A 223 -12.95 3.06 -30.35
N LYS A 224 -12.48 3.51 -29.17
CA LYS A 224 -11.09 3.31 -28.76
C LYS A 224 -10.74 1.83 -28.71
N TYR A 225 -11.55 1.00 -28.05
CA TYR A 225 -11.29 -0.45 -27.99
C TYR A 225 -11.40 -1.13 -29.35
N GLU A 226 -12.29 -0.72 -30.22
CA GLU A 226 -12.34 -1.22 -31.60
C GLU A 226 -11.06 -0.88 -32.37
N ALA A 227 -10.56 0.35 -32.26
CA ALA A 227 -9.30 0.74 -32.87
C ALA A 227 -8.11 -0.04 -32.33
N LEU A 228 -8.05 -0.26 -31.00
CA LEU A 228 -7.00 -1.06 -30.38
C LEU A 228 -7.05 -2.52 -30.81
N LYS A 229 -8.24 -3.12 -30.97
CA LYS A 229 -8.42 -4.51 -31.46
C LYS A 229 -7.93 -4.70 -32.90
N LYS A 230 -7.99 -3.66 -33.73
CA LYS A 230 -7.45 -3.67 -35.10
C LYS A 230 -5.93 -3.52 -35.16
N SER A 231 -5.29 -3.20 -34.02
CA SER A 231 -3.83 -3.04 -33.92
C SER A 231 -3.13 -4.35 -33.58
N ASN A 232 -1.78 -4.33 -33.52
CA ASN A 232 -0.97 -5.46 -33.08
C ASN A 232 -0.93 -5.61 -31.55
N LEU A 233 -1.59 -4.72 -30.78
CA LEU A 233 -1.66 -4.79 -29.33
C LEU A 233 -2.47 -6.00 -28.87
N LYS A 234 -2.25 -6.43 -27.63
CA LYS A 234 -2.91 -7.60 -27.06
C LYS A 234 -3.90 -7.16 -25.99
N GLU A 235 -5.13 -7.62 -26.12
CA GLU A 235 -6.20 -7.31 -25.17
C GLU A 235 -6.00 -8.06 -23.87
N PHE A 236 -5.77 -7.36 -22.80
CA PHE A 236 -5.79 -7.87 -21.44
C PHE A 236 -6.16 -6.77 -20.45
N PHE A 237 -6.60 -7.18 -19.28
CA PHE A 237 -6.91 -6.33 -18.14
C PHE A 237 -6.36 -6.96 -16.88
N PHE A 238 -6.08 -6.15 -15.88
CA PHE A 238 -5.64 -6.65 -14.59
C PHE A 238 -6.62 -6.28 -13.47
N VAL A 239 -6.55 -7.04 -12.40
CA VAL A 239 -7.21 -6.80 -11.13
C VAL A 239 -6.17 -7.08 -10.04
N ARG A 240 -5.89 -6.09 -9.19
CA ARG A 240 -4.95 -6.23 -8.10
C ARG A 240 -5.64 -6.09 -6.74
N TYR A 241 -5.33 -7.01 -5.83
CA TYR A 241 -5.68 -6.92 -4.42
C TYR A 241 -4.41 -7.05 -3.57
N ALA A 242 -3.89 -5.94 -3.03
CA ALA A 242 -2.59 -5.86 -2.37
C ALA A 242 -1.45 -6.29 -3.30
N ASP A 243 -0.73 -7.36 -2.98
CA ASP A 243 0.36 -7.98 -3.76
C ASP A 243 -0.11 -9.10 -4.70
N ASP A 244 -1.39 -9.42 -4.69
CA ASP A 244 -2.01 -10.47 -5.51
C ASP A 244 -2.61 -9.87 -6.81
N PHE A 245 -2.13 -10.32 -7.97
CA PHE A 245 -2.56 -9.86 -9.29
C PHE A 245 -3.24 -10.97 -10.08
N LYS A 246 -4.34 -10.62 -10.73
CA LYS A 246 -4.94 -11.46 -11.77
C LYS A 246 -4.93 -10.67 -13.07
N ILE A 247 -4.25 -11.19 -14.10
CA ILE A 247 -4.22 -10.58 -15.42
C ILE A 247 -5.05 -11.45 -16.36
N LEU A 248 -6.15 -10.91 -16.87
CA LEU A 248 -7.13 -11.62 -17.67
C LEU A 248 -6.91 -11.31 -19.14
N CYS A 249 -6.71 -12.35 -19.95
CA CYS A 249 -6.36 -12.27 -21.35
C CYS A 249 -7.42 -12.99 -22.22
N ARG A 250 -7.50 -12.58 -23.48
CA ARG A 250 -8.43 -13.15 -24.45
C ARG A 250 -8.00 -14.54 -24.96
N ASP A 251 -6.70 -14.74 -25.14
CA ASP A 251 -6.13 -15.97 -25.69
C ASP A 251 -4.85 -16.40 -24.96
N TYR A 252 -4.52 -17.71 -25.10
CA TYR A 252 -3.35 -18.31 -24.47
C TYR A 252 -2.02 -17.69 -24.90
N LYS A 253 -1.90 -17.29 -26.17
CA LYS A 253 -0.68 -16.68 -26.71
C LYS A 253 -0.40 -15.33 -26.04
N THR A 254 -1.44 -14.56 -25.81
CA THR A 254 -1.39 -13.31 -25.05
C THR A 254 -1.01 -13.56 -23.60
N ALA A 255 -1.65 -14.51 -22.93
CA ALA A 255 -1.35 -14.87 -21.54
C ALA A 255 0.13 -15.29 -21.37
N LYS A 256 0.66 -16.12 -22.30
CA LYS A 256 2.07 -16.54 -22.29
C LYS A 256 3.04 -15.35 -22.45
N LYS A 257 2.72 -14.39 -23.32
CA LYS A 257 3.54 -13.17 -23.51
C LYS A 257 3.53 -12.31 -22.27
N ILE A 258 2.37 -12.09 -21.66
CA ILE A 258 2.23 -11.29 -20.41
C ILE A 258 2.98 -11.97 -19.28
N PHE A 259 2.85 -13.30 -19.12
CA PHE A 259 3.59 -14.04 -18.10
C PHE A 259 5.11 -13.82 -18.20
N ILE A 260 5.66 -13.81 -19.42
CA ILE A 260 7.09 -13.53 -19.64
C ILE A 260 7.42 -12.07 -19.32
N ALA A 261 6.55 -11.13 -19.65
CA ALA A 261 6.80 -9.71 -19.46
C ALA A 261 6.73 -9.25 -18.00
N VAL A 262 5.96 -9.95 -17.15
CA VAL A 262 5.82 -9.63 -15.71
C VAL A 262 6.76 -10.45 -14.81
N LYS A 263 7.47 -11.42 -15.35
CA LYS A 263 8.47 -12.22 -14.63
C LYS A 263 9.80 -11.47 -14.47
#